data_ab057f0279487c881bee8f7cc505ef9e
#
_entry.id   ab057f0279487c881bee8f7cc505ef9e
#
_cell.length_a   1.000
_cell.length_b   1.000
_cell.length_c   1.000
_cell.angle_alpha   90.00
_cell.angle_beta   90.00
_cell.angle_gamma   90.00
#
_symmetry.space_group_name_H-M   'P 1'
#
loop_
_entity.id
_entity.type
_entity.pdbx_description
1 polymer ?
#
loop_
_entity_poly.entity_id
_entity_poly.type
_entity_poly.pdbx_seq_one_letter_code
_entity_poly.pdbx_strand_id
1 'polypeptide(L)'
;TYFADALKATIPLIVFYFLATYVWKFEDSLVMVYMLYLGFGVIIGHNFPFYMNFKGGKGIAATSGLMLGLGVINPLFVIVGLLSFFIPLIITKYVSLSSICLCIGFLVQVVIYANIGTIPTEGHVVEIYILSAIIAIVAVLRHYSNIKRLLSGTERKIGQKKT
;
A
#
# COMPACT_ATOMS: atom_id res chain seq x y z
N THR A 1 1.35 -4.27 -16.83
CA THR A 1 2.05 -4.65 -15.59
C THR A 1 1.37 -4.09 -14.34
N TYR A 2 1.01 -2.77 -14.25
CA TYR A 2 0.42 -2.20 -13.04
C TYR A 2 -0.80 -2.96 -12.52
N PHE A 3 -1.78 -3.23 -13.38
CA PHE A 3 -3.00 -3.98 -12.99
C PHE A 3 -2.69 -5.38 -12.49
N ALA A 4 -1.80 -6.12 -13.17
CA ALA A 4 -1.40 -7.45 -12.73
C ALA A 4 -0.69 -7.39 -11.36
N ASP A 5 0.13 -6.36 -11.15
CA ASP A 5 0.84 -6.14 -9.88
C ASP A 5 -0.10 -5.71 -8.74
N ALA A 6 -1.16 -4.99 -9.03
CA ALA A 6 -2.20 -4.69 -8.05
C ALA A 6 -3.05 -5.94 -7.75
N LEU A 7 -3.50 -6.66 -8.78
CA LEU A 7 -4.35 -7.85 -8.63
C LEU A 7 -3.67 -8.98 -7.85
N LYS A 8 -2.34 -9.16 -8.00
CA LYS A 8 -1.61 -10.19 -7.23
C LYS A 8 -1.61 -9.94 -5.71
N ALA A 9 -1.89 -8.70 -5.26
CA ALA A 9 -2.13 -8.39 -3.86
C ALA A 9 -3.63 -8.45 -3.54
N THR A 10 -4.47 -7.81 -4.36
CA THR A 10 -5.91 -7.69 -4.11
C THR A 10 -6.60 -9.05 -4.04
N ILE A 11 -6.34 -9.94 -5.01
CA ILE A 11 -7.05 -11.24 -5.09
C ILE A 11 -6.76 -12.12 -3.88
N PRO A 12 -5.49 -12.38 -3.48
CA PRO A 12 -5.21 -13.18 -2.29
C PRO A 12 -5.79 -12.57 -1.02
N LEU A 13 -5.79 -11.25 -0.88
CA LEU A 13 -6.35 -10.57 0.28
C LEU A 13 -7.86 -10.76 0.38
N ILE A 14 -8.59 -10.60 -0.72
CA ILE A 14 -10.04 -10.81 -0.75
C ILE A 14 -10.37 -12.28 -0.47
N VAL A 15 -9.67 -13.21 -1.12
CA VAL A 15 -9.86 -14.65 -0.87
C VAL A 15 -9.58 -15.00 0.58
N PHE A 16 -8.48 -14.50 1.14
CA PHE A 16 -8.14 -14.71 2.55
C PHE A 16 -9.22 -14.14 3.47
N TYR A 17 -9.69 -12.91 3.23
CA TYR A 17 -10.75 -12.28 4.01
C TYR A 17 -11.99 -13.18 4.09
N PHE A 18 -12.49 -13.66 2.95
CA PHE A 18 -13.67 -14.52 2.92
C PHE A 18 -13.45 -15.87 3.62
N LEU A 19 -12.28 -16.50 3.44
CA LEU A 19 -11.95 -17.74 4.12
C LEU A 19 -11.81 -17.53 5.63
N ALA A 20 -11.11 -16.50 6.05
CA ALA A 20 -10.86 -16.20 7.47
C ALA A 20 -12.16 -15.86 8.20
N THR A 21 -13.02 -15.04 7.60
CA THR A 21 -14.26 -14.57 8.22
C THR A 21 -15.36 -15.64 8.22
N TYR A 22 -15.59 -16.31 7.07
CA TYR A 22 -16.78 -17.16 6.93
C TYR A 22 -16.51 -18.66 7.12
N VAL A 23 -15.28 -19.12 6.82
CA VAL A 23 -14.93 -20.56 6.93
C VAL A 23 -14.19 -20.83 8.25
N TRP A 24 -13.10 -20.10 8.52
CA TRP A 24 -12.29 -20.30 9.72
C TRP A 24 -12.81 -19.56 10.94
N LYS A 25 -13.66 -18.55 10.72
CA LYS A 25 -14.32 -17.75 11.78
C LYS A 25 -13.29 -17.12 12.73
N PHE A 26 -12.24 -16.56 12.18
CA PHE A 26 -11.26 -15.78 12.96
C PHE A 26 -11.91 -14.50 13.50
N GLU A 27 -11.39 -14.00 14.61
CA GLU A 27 -11.73 -12.67 15.12
C GLU A 27 -11.37 -11.60 14.10
N ASP A 28 -12.20 -10.58 13.95
CA ASP A 28 -12.02 -9.54 12.91
C ASP A 28 -10.67 -8.81 13.04
N SER A 29 -10.18 -8.59 14.26
CA SER A 29 -8.87 -8.00 14.52
C SER A 29 -7.71 -8.88 14.01
N LEU A 30 -7.80 -10.20 14.16
CA LEU A 30 -6.85 -11.15 13.59
C LEU A 30 -6.91 -11.18 12.07
N VAL A 31 -8.11 -11.09 11.50
CA VAL A 31 -8.29 -10.98 10.04
C VAL A 31 -7.55 -9.75 9.52
N MET A 32 -7.71 -8.60 10.17
CA MET A 32 -7.02 -7.36 9.80
C MET A 32 -5.50 -7.50 9.86
N VAL A 33 -4.96 -8.08 10.95
CA VAL A 33 -3.51 -8.31 11.12
C VAL A 33 -2.97 -9.21 10.01
N TYR A 34 -3.61 -10.34 9.77
CA TYR A 34 -3.16 -11.29 8.74
C TYR A 34 -3.27 -10.73 7.32
N MET A 35 -4.26 -9.89 7.03
CA MET A 35 -4.34 -9.18 5.75
C MET A 35 -3.16 -8.21 5.58
N LEU A 36 -2.71 -7.54 6.63
CA LEU A 36 -1.52 -6.69 6.60
C LEU A 36 -0.25 -7.52 6.37
N TYR A 37 -0.08 -8.67 7.05
CA TYR A 37 1.05 -9.57 6.81
C TYR A 37 1.07 -10.10 5.38
N LEU A 38 -0.07 -10.54 4.87
CA LEU A 38 -0.19 -11.03 3.50
C LEU A 38 0.16 -9.93 2.48
N GLY A 39 -0.40 -8.73 2.67
CA GLY A 39 -0.09 -7.57 1.83
C GLY A 39 1.39 -7.18 1.90
N PHE A 40 1.98 -7.18 3.09
CA PHE A 40 3.42 -6.94 3.28
C PHE A 40 4.26 -7.99 2.55
N GLY A 41 3.92 -9.28 2.68
CA GLY A 41 4.59 -10.36 1.96
C GLY A 41 4.56 -10.16 0.44
N VAL A 42 3.41 -9.77 -0.12
CA VAL A 42 3.29 -9.47 -1.57
C VAL A 42 4.15 -8.27 -1.95
N ILE A 43 4.17 -7.19 -1.15
CA ILE A 43 4.98 -5.99 -1.40
C ILE A 43 6.48 -6.35 -1.38
N ILE A 44 6.93 -7.09 -0.38
CA ILE A 44 8.34 -7.53 -0.29
C ILE A 44 8.70 -8.43 -1.47
N GLY A 45 7.86 -9.41 -1.81
CA GLY A 45 8.07 -10.29 -2.97
C GLY A 45 8.11 -9.53 -4.30
N HIS A 46 7.34 -8.44 -4.44
CA HIS A 46 7.41 -7.56 -5.60
C HIS A 46 8.68 -6.70 -5.62
N ASN A 47 9.11 -6.23 -4.47
CA ASN A 47 10.28 -5.34 -4.36
C ASN A 47 11.60 -6.10 -4.50
N PHE A 48 11.63 -7.35 -4.04
CA PHE A 48 12.83 -8.19 -3.96
C PHE A 48 12.59 -9.60 -4.51
N PRO A 49 12.16 -9.75 -5.78
CA PRO A 49 11.89 -11.06 -6.35
C PRO A 49 13.19 -11.85 -6.53
N PHE A 50 13.26 -13.05 -5.94
CA PHE A 50 14.47 -13.89 -5.98
C PHE A 50 14.87 -14.28 -7.43
N TYR A 51 13.89 -14.53 -8.30
CA TYR A 51 14.09 -14.87 -9.71
C TYR A 51 14.60 -13.71 -10.58
N MET A 52 14.65 -12.47 -10.04
CA MET A 52 15.22 -11.30 -10.69
C MET A 52 16.46 -10.76 -9.94
N ASN A 53 17.21 -11.61 -9.26
CA ASN A 53 18.34 -11.23 -8.44
C ASN A 53 18.02 -10.11 -7.44
N PHE A 54 16.83 -10.18 -6.82
CA PHE A 54 16.30 -9.20 -5.85
C PHE A 54 16.16 -7.76 -6.38
N LYS A 55 16.12 -7.60 -7.71
CA LYS A 55 15.95 -6.29 -8.39
C LYS A 55 14.52 -6.14 -8.93
N GLY A 56 13.58 -5.90 -8.04
CA GLY A 56 12.17 -5.72 -8.39
C GLY A 56 11.73 -4.25 -8.48
N GLY A 57 10.42 -4.07 -8.43
CA GLY A 57 9.77 -2.76 -8.50
C GLY A 57 9.86 -1.95 -7.21
N LYS A 58 9.03 -0.92 -7.11
CA LYS A 58 8.93 -0.04 -5.92
C LYS A 58 7.74 -0.37 -5.02
N GLY A 59 6.92 -1.34 -5.42
CA GLY A 59 5.80 -1.83 -4.63
C GLY A 59 4.52 -1.02 -4.71
N ILE A 60 4.45 0.07 -5.50
CA ILE A 60 3.27 0.95 -5.52
C ILE A 60 2.00 0.24 -5.98
N ALA A 61 2.08 -0.53 -7.06
CA ALA A 61 0.93 -1.30 -7.53
C ALA A 61 0.49 -2.35 -6.49
N ALA A 62 1.45 -3.01 -5.82
CA ALA A 62 1.15 -3.96 -4.76
C ALA A 62 0.55 -3.27 -3.51
N THR A 63 1.03 -2.07 -3.14
CA THR A 63 0.45 -1.27 -2.06
C THR A 63 -0.96 -0.79 -2.42
N SER A 64 -1.19 -0.36 -3.67
CA SER A 64 -2.55 -0.06 -4.15
C SER A 64 -3.45 -1.30 -4.07
N GLY A 65 -2.92 -2.47 -4.44
CA GLY A 65 -3.63 -3.74 -4.32
C GLY A 65 -3.94 -4.13 -2.86
N LEU A 66 -3.04 -3.84 -1.92
CA LEU A 66 -3.31 -4.00 -0.49
C LEU A 66 -4.50 -3.12 -0.06
N MET A 67 -4.49 -1.84 -0.45
CA MET A 67 -5.58 -0.92 -0.10
C MET A 67 -6.91 -1.33 -0.73
N LEU A 68 -6.89 -1.82 -1.99
CA LEU A 68 -8.07 -2.42 -2.63
C LEU A 68 -8.58 -3.64 -1.86
N GLY A 69 -7.68 -4.51 -1.41
CA GLY A 69 -8.02 -5.68 -0.60
C GLY A 69 -8.61 -5.30 0.75
N LEU A 70 -8.04 -4.29 1.44
CA LEU A 70 -8.56 -3.77 2.70
C LEU A 70 -9.90 -3.03 2.54
N GLY A 71 -10.26 -2.69 1.31
CA GLY A 71 -11.56 -2.11 0.99
C GLY A 71 -12.77 -2.98 1.37
N VAL A 72 -12.59 -4.29 1.56
CA VAL A 72 -13.65 -5.20 2.05
C VAL A 72 -13.93 -4.99 3.55
N ILE A 73 -12.94 -4.52 4.32
CA ILE A 73 -13.10 -4.15 5.75
C ILE A 73 -13.64 -2.72 5.85
N ASN A 74 -13.00 -1.79 5.14
CA ASN A 74 -13.42 -0.39 5.12
C ASN A 74 -13.19 0.22 3.73
N PRO A 75 -14.28 0.54 2.98
CA PRO A 75 -14.18 1.10 1.62
C PRO A 75 -13.39 2.43 1.54
N LEU A 76 -13.26 3.14 2.65
CA LEU A 76 -12.47 4.38 2.71
C LEU A 76 -10.99 4.16 2.41
N PHE A 77 -10.44 2.95 2.62
CA PHE A 77 -9.07 2.65 2.16
C PHE A 77 -8.90 2.88 0.66
N VAL A 78 -9.90 2.50 -0.12
CA VAL A 78 -9.88 2.68 -1.58
C VAL A 78 -10.05 4.14 -1.95
N ILE A 79 -11.08 4.79 -1.41
CA ILE A 79 -11.44 6.17 -1.77
C ILE A 79 -10.31 7.12 -1.43
N VAL A 80 -9.86 7.11 -0.16
CA VAL A 80 -8.80 8.01 0.31
C VAL A 80 -7.44 7.63 -0.30
N GLY A 81 -7.21 6.35 -0.59
CA GLY A 81 -6.02 5.90 -1.31
C GLY A 81 -5.96 6.49 -2.72
N LEU A 82 -7.05 6.42 -3.47
CA LEU A 82 -7.14 7.05 -4.79
C LEU A 82 -6.93 8.58 -4.70
N LEU A 83 -7.56 9.24 -3.75
CA LEU A 83 -7.38 10.68 -3.54
C LEU A 83 -5.93 11.03 -3.18
N SER A 84 -5.30 10.25 -2.30
CA SER A 84 -3.89 10.43 -1.90
C SER A 84 -2.91 10.29 -3.07
N PHE A 85 -3.27 9.53 -4.11
CA PHE A 85 -2.47 9.40 -5.31
C PHE A 85 -2.84 10.45 -6.37
N PHE A 86 -4.12 10.60 -6.72
CA PHE A 86 -4.53 11.41 -7.86
C PHE A 86 -4.48 12.91 -7.58
N ILE A 87 -4.76 13.38 -6.36
CA ILE A 87 -4.69 14.80 -6.05
C ILE A 87 -3.26 15.34 -6.26
N PRO A 88 -2.19 14.77 -5.64
CA PRO A 88 -0.83 15.22 -5.92
C PRO A 88 -0.44 15.06 -7.40
N LEU A 89 -0.93 14.01 -8.08
CA LEU A 89 -0.64 13.77 -9.48
C LEU A 89 -1.16 14.88 -10.38
N ILE A 90 -2.41 15.28 -10.19
CA ILE A 90 -3.06 16.34 -10.99
C ILE A 90 -2.37 17.67 -10.77
N ILE A 91 -2.04 17.98 -9.51
CA ILE A 91 -1.43 19.28 -9.13
C ILE A 91 0.02 19.36 -9.63
N THR A 92 0.83 18.32 -9.39
CA THR A 92 2.29 18.39 -9.58
C THR A 92 2.79 17.73 -10.87
N LYS A 93 2.01 16.80 -11.42
CA LYS A 93 2.37 15.93 -12.54
C LYS A 93 3.54 14.97 -12.24
N TYR A 94 3.95 14.82 -10.97
CA TYR A 94 4.98 13.88 -10.54
C TYR A 94 4.37 12.57 -10.03
N VAL A 95 4.51 11.48 -10.80
CA VAL A 95 4.06 10.13 -10.38
C VAL A 95 4.76 9.68 -9.10
N SER A 96 6.05 9.97 -8.97
CA SER A 96 6.83 9.57 -7.80
C SER A 96 6.37 10.26 -6.50
N LEU A 97 6.02 11.54 -6.55
CA LEU A 97 5.46 12.26 -5.41
C LEU A 97 4.10 11.66 -5.02
N SER A 98 3.25 11.42 -6.00
CA SER A 98 1.93 10.82 -5.78
C SER A 98 2.03 9.41 -5.17
N SER A 99 3.03 8.63 -5.60
CA SER A 99 3.31 7.32 -5.03
C SER A 99 3.73 7.40 -3.55
N ILE A 100 4.56 8.37 -3.20
CA ILE A 100 4.98 8.61 -1.81
C ILE A 100 3.78 9.05 -0.98
N CYS A 101 2.95 9.96 -1.50
CA CYS A 101 1.72 10.41 -0.83
C CYS A 101 0.74 9.25 -0.58
N LEU A 102 0.59 8.32 -1.55
CA LEU A 102 -0.23 7.12 -1.36
C LEU A 102 0.29 6.25 -0.20
N CYS A 103 1.60 6.02 -0.12
CA CYS A 103 2.18 5.17 0.92
C CYS A 103 2.09 5.81 2.32
N ILE A 104 2.32 7.12 2.41
CA ILE A 104 2.14 7.87 3.67
C ILE A 104 0.65 7.95 4.01
N GLY A 105 -0.19 8.20 3.01
CA GLY A 105 -1.64 8.22 3.14
C GLY A 105 -2.21 6.91 3.66
N PHE A 106 -1.66 5.77 3.24
CA PHE A 106 -2.02 4.46 3.78
C PHE A 106 -1.77 4.38 5.29
N LEU A 107 -0.56 4.74 5.76
CA LEU A 107 -0.24 4.74 7.19
C LEU A 107 -1.16 5.69 7.99
N VAL A 108 -1.37 6.90 7.47
CA VAL A 108 -2.27 7.89 8.11
C VAL A 108 -3.69 7.35 8.21
N GLN A 109 -4.20 6.70 7.16
CA GLN A 109 -5.52 6.06 7.18
C GLN A 109 -5.60 4.99 8.27
N VAL A 110 -4.63 4.07 8.33
CA VAL A 110 -4.63 3.02 9.36
C VAL A 110 -4.68 3.63 10.75
N VAL A 111 -3.84 4.64 11.02
CA VAL A 111 -3.81 5.31 12.34
C VAL A 111 -5.16 5.99 12.64
N ILE A 112 -5.71 6.74 11.70
CA ILE A 112 -7.01 7.42 11.90
C ILE A 112 -8.11 6.39 12.10
N TYR A 113 -8.23 5.39 11.22
CA TYR A 113 -9.33 4.42 11.26
C TYR A 113 -9.30 3.55 12.50
N ALA A 114 -8.10 3.19 13.00
CA ALA A 114 -7.94 2.51 14.26
C ALA A 114 -8.42 3.37 15.46
N ASN A 115 -8.04 4.66 15.49
CA ASN A 115 -8.42 5.54 16.59
C ASN A 115 -9.90 5.91 16.62
N ILE A 116 -10.57 5.98 15.46
CA ILE A 116 -12.01 6.24 15.38
C ILE A 116 -12.85 4.95 15.39
N GLY A 117 -12.23 3.78 15.52
CA GLY A 117 -12.91 2.49 15.64
C GLY A 117 -13.58 2.00 14.35
N THR A 118 -13.13 2.44 13.17
CA THR A 118 -13.70 2.01 11.88
C THR A 118 -12.98 0.81 11.25
N ILE A 119 -11.92 0.32 11.88
CA ILE A 119 -11.27 -0.96 11.59
C ILE A 119 -11.10 -1.76 12.88
N PRO A 120 -11.19 -3.10 12.81
CA PRO A 120 -11.03 -3.96 13.99
C PRO A 120 -9.57 -3.98 14.45
N THR A 121 -9.34 -3.68 15.74
CA THR A 121 -7.99 -3.57 16.30
C THR A 121 -7.83 -4.25 17.66
N GLU A 122 -8.90 -4.83 18.22
CA GLU A 122 -8.95 -5.39 19.57
C GLU A 122 -7.75 -6.31 19.84
N GLY A 123 -6.96 -5.96 20.87
CA GLY A 123 -5.76 -6.72 21.26
C GLY A 123 -4.55 -6.57 20.31
N HIS A 124 -4.69 -6.00 19.11
CA HIS A 124 -3.66 -6.00 18.06
C HIS A 124 -3.28 -4.60 17.53
N VAL A 125 -3.74 -3.52 18.16
CA VAL A 125 -3.56 -2.16 17.66
C VAL A 125 -2.07 -1.78 17.45
N VAL A 126 -1.20 -2.19 18.37
CA VAL A 126 0.25 -1.90 18.28
C VAL A 126 0.87 -2.64 17.11
N GLU A 127 0.51 -3.90 16.91
CA GLU A 127 0.99 -4.74 15.81
C GLU A 127 0.54 -4.17 14.45
N ILE A 128 -0.72 -3.75 14.33
CA ILE A 128 -1.28 -3.09 13.16
C ILE A 128 -0.50 -1.81 12.82
N TYR A 129 -0.19 -0.97 13.83
CA TYR A 129 0.60 0.26 13.63
C TYR A 129 2.03 -0.04 13.18
N ILE A 130 2.71 -0.97 13.85
CA ILE A 130 4.09 -1.35 13.50
C ILE A 130 4.14 -1.88 12.07
N LEU A 131 3.25 -2.79 11.70
CA LEU A 131 3.22 -3.40 10.37
C LEU A 131 2.95 -2.37 9.28
N SER A 132 1.96 -1.50 9.51
CA SER A 132 1.62 -0.42 8.57
C SER A 132 2.76 0.59 8.43
N ALA A 133 3.45 0.92 9.53
CA ALA A 133 4.64 1.77 9.50
C ALA A 133 5.78 1.13 8.69
N ILE A 134 6.05 -0.17 8.89
CA ILE A 134 7.07 -0.90 8.11
C ILE A 134 6.73 -0.89 6.62
N ILE A 135 5.47 -1.14 6.26
CA ILE A 135 5.01 -1.09 4.85
C ILE A 135 5.29 0.29 4.25
N ALA A 136 4.91 1.36 4.95
CA ALA A 136 5.12 2.73 4.48
C ALA A 136 6.61 3.09 4.37
N ILE A 137 7.43 2.71 5.37
CA ILE A 137 8.88 2.95 5.38
C ILE A 137 9.55 2.23 4.20
N VAL A 138 9.26 0.95 4.00
CA VAL A 138 9.81 0.18 2.87
C VAL A 138 9.47 0.85 1.55
N ALA A 139 8.21 1.28 1.37
CA ALA A 139 7.79 1.96 0.15
C ALA A 139 8.54 3.29 -0.05
N VAL A 140 8.69 4.12 0.97
CA VAL A 140 9.44 5.38 0.91
C VAL A 140 10.91 5.13 0.61
N LEU A 141 11.55 4.15 1.25
CA LEU A 141 12.95 3.78 0.98
C LEU A 141 13.16 3.34 -0.47
N ARG A 142 12.21 2.59 -1.06
CA ARG A 142 12.24 2.22 -2.49
C ARG A 142 12.10 3.41 -3.43
N HIS A 143 11.65 4.57 -2.93
CA HIS A 143 11.57 5.83 -3.67
C HIS A 143 12.77 6.75 -3.45
N TYR A 144 13.84 6.32 -2.76
CA TYR A 144 14.99 7.16 -2.44
C TYR A 144 15.56 7.91 -3.65
N SER A 145 15.78 7.24 -4.78
CA SER A 145 16.26 7.87 -6.01
C SER A 145 15.30 8.91 -6.59
N ASN A 146 13.99 8.68 -6.43
CA ASN A 146 12.97 9.65 -6.86
C ASN A 146 12.95 10.86 -5.94
N ILE A 147 13.08 10.64 -4.62
CA ILE A 147 13.15 11.72 -3.63
C ILE A 147 14.36 12.62 -3.94
N LYS A 148 15.53 12.04 -4.21
CA LYS A 148 16.70 12.82 -4.65
C LYS A 148 16.40 13.69 -5.88
N ARG A 149 15.77 13.12 -6.91
CA ARG A 149 15.42 13.88 -8.13
C ARG A 149 14.33 14.92 -7.90
N LEU A 150 13.37 14.64 -7.02
CA LEU A 150 12.36 15.64 -6.62
C LEU A 150 13.01 16.85 -5.93
N LEU A 151 13.91 16.60 -4.98
CA LEU A 151 14.62 17.67 -4.25
C LEU A 151 15.56 18.47 -5.14
N SER A 152 16.18 17.84 -6.14
CA SER A 152 17.06 18.54 -7.12
C SER A 152 16.30 19.15 -8.30
N GLY A 153 14.97 19.02 -8.36
CA GLY A 153 14.16 19.54 -9.47
C GLY A 153 14.34 18.77 -10.80
N THR A 154 14.99 17.60 -10.78
CA THR A 154 15.30 16.79 -11.98
C THR A 154 14.33 15.62 -12.20
N GLU A 155 13.30 15.46 -11.36
CA GLU A 155 12.30 14.42 -11.54
C GLU A 155 11.40 14.74 -12.74
N ARG A 156 11.04 13.70 -13.50
CA ARG A 156 10.24 13.85 -14.71
C ARG A 156 8.75 14.00 -14.39
N LYS A 157 8.12 14.95 -15.07
CA LYS A 157 6.66 15.10 -15.07
C LYS A 157 6.03 14.19 -16.12
N ILE A 158 4.77 13.80 -15.90
CA ILE A 158 3.97 13.14 -16.95
C ILE A 158 3.93 14.03 -18.19
N GLY A 159 4.14 13.42 -19.37
CA GLY A 159 4.10 14.11 -20.66
C GLY A 159 5.42 14.78 -21.10
N GLN A 160 6.46 14.81 -20.28
CA GLN A 160 7.77 15.29 -20.71
C GLN A 160 8.48 14.26 -21.60
N LYS A 161 8.90 14.70 -22.82
CA LYS A 161 9.75 13.89 -23.73
C LYS A 161 11.11 13.57 -23.06
N LYS A 162 11.68 12.42 -23.41
CA LYS A 162 13.09 12.14 -23.10
C LYS A 162 13.95 13.13 -23.89
N THR A 163 14.56 14.06 -23.20
CA THR A 163 15.75 14.76 -23.70
C THR A 163 16.96 13.87 -23.55
#